data_9591bf930fac5b9de6e15c185a6d379f
#
_entry.id   9591bf930fac5b9de6e15c185a6d379f
#
_cell.length_a   1.000
_cell.length_b   1.000
_cell.length_c   1.000
_cell.angle_alpha   90.00
_cell.angle_beta   90.00
_cell.angle_gamma   90.00
#
_symmetry.space_group_name_H-M   'P 1'
#
loop_
_entity.id
_entity.type
_entity.pdbx_description
1 polymer ?
#
loop_
_entity_poly.entity_id
_entity_poly.type
_entity_poly.pdbx_seq_one_letter_code
_entity_poly.pdbx_strand_id
1 'polypeptide(L)'
;TISWNRIENLSIPGMPDALCYNKYNTFFTVEFKVTKSNKVRLSPHQVAWHMRHPYNTFICIEALGPRCLKLYQGEQVRELVACGLELEPWCLGLDACGLKLSELGA
;
A
#
# COMPACT_ATOMS: atom_id res chain seq x y z
N THR A 1 -11.02 -14.09 -1.37
CA THR A 1 -11.64 -13.27 -0.32
C THR A 1 -10.58 -12.69 0.60
N ILE A 2 -10.70 -11.43 0.92
CA ILE A 2 -9.78 -10.73 1.81
C ILE A 2 -10.58 -10.20 2.99
N SER A 3 -10.12 -10.47 4.20
CA SER A 3 -10.67 -9.87 5.41
C SER A 3 -9.94 -8.56 5.67
N TRP A 4 -10.68 -7.46 5.79
CA TRP A 4 -10.16 -6.10 5.99
C TRP A 4 -10.48 -5.61 7.38
N ASN A 5 -9.47 -5.15 8.09
CA ASN A 5 -9.63 -4.59 9.43
C ASN A 5 -8.95 -3.22 9.47
N ARG A 6 -9.72 -2.20 9.78
CA ARG A 6 -9.18 -0.85 9.92
C ARG A 6 -8.31 -0.77 11.17
N ILE A 7 -7.13 -0.18 11.03
CA ILE A 7 -6.23 0.04 12.16
C ILE A 7 -6.51 1.42 12.74
N GLU A 8 -6.87 1.46 14.03
CA GLU A 8 -7.09 2.70 14.77
C GLU A 8 -6.12 2.77 15.93
N ASN A 9 -4.84 3.02 15.63
CA ASN A 9 -3.80 3.12 16.66
C ASN A 9 -3.19 4.52 16.62
N LEU A 10 -3.50 5.32 17.64
CA LEU A 10 -3.01 6.68 17.77
C LEU A 10 -1.67 6.76 18.52
N SER A 11 -1.22 5.68 19.13
CA SER A 11 0.01 5.67 19.92
C SER A 11 1.25 5.26 19.13
N ILE A 12 1.09 4.68 17.94
CA ILE A 12 2.21 4.29 17.08
C ILE A 12 2.12 5.09 15.78
N PRO A 13 2.96 6.14 15.62
CA PRO A 13 2.94 6.93 14.39
C PRO A 13 3.33 6.12 13.15
N GLY A 14 2.67 6.39 12.04
CA GLY A 14 3.00 5.77 10.76
C GLY A 14 2.37 4.40 10.52
N MET A 15 1.55 3.89 11.42
CA MET A 15 0.82 2.65 11.20
C MET A 15 -0.06 2.75 9.95
N PRO A 16 -0.11 1.70 9.11
CA PRO A 16 -0.96 1.70 7.93
C PRO A 16 -2.45 1.68 8.27
N ASP A 17 -3.28 1.97 7.26
CA ASP A 17 -4.73 2.11 7.45
C ASP A 17 -5.45 0.80 7.74
N ALA A 18 -5.00 -0.29 7.16
CA ALA A 18 -5.70 -1.58 7.26
C ALA A 18 -4.74 -2.74 7.51
N LEU A 19 -5.18 -3.67 8.35
CA LEU A 19 -4.60 -5.00 8.50
C LEU A 19 -5.51 -5.99 7.79
N CYS A 20 -4.96 -6.76 6.89
CA CYS A 20 -5.70 -7.66 6.02
C CYS A 20 -5.27 -9.11 6.21
N TYR A 21 -6.16 -10.02 5.84
CA TYR A 21 -5.93 -11.45 5.96
C TYR A 21 -6.61 -12.16 4.80
N ASN A 22 -5.89 -13.03 4.11
CA ASN A 22 -6.44 -13.71 2.94
C ASN A 22 -6.68 -15.22 3.17
N LYS A 23 -7.19 -15.89 2.15
CA LYS A 23 -7.51 -17.33 2.22
C LYS A 23 -6.30 -18.25 2.44
N TYR A 24 -5.09 -17.76 2.23
CA TYR A 24 -3.85 -18.51 2.47
C TYR A 24 -3.27 -18.22 3.84
N ASN A 25 -4.08 -17.66 4.75
CA ASN A 25 -3.67 -17.34 6.12
C ASN A 25 -2.48 -16.38 6.18
N THR A 26 -2.41 -15.47 5.23
CA THR A 26 -1.33 -14.48 5.16
C THR A 26 -1.85 -13.12 5.57
N PHE A 27 -1.21 -12.53 6.57
CA PHE A 27 -1.46 -11.15 6.97
C PHE A 27 -0.66 -10.19 6.11
N PHE A 28 -1.26 -9.06 5.82
CA PHE A 28 -0.58 -7.96 5.14
C PHE A 28 -1.25 -6.64 5.53
N THR A 29 -0.55 -5.55 5.32
CA THR A 29 -1.09 -4.22 5.62
C THR A 29 -1.22 -3.40 4.35
N VAL A 30 -2.16 -2.46 4.34
CA VAL A 30 -2.35 -1.54 3.22
C VAL A 30 -2.49 -0.12 3.76
N GLU A 31 -1.67 0.78 3.21
CA GLU A 31 -1.80 2.23 3.40
C GLU A 31 -2.50 2.79 2.18
N PHE A 32 -3.57 3.57 2.37
CA PHE A 32 -4.33 4.15 1.27
C PHE A 32 -3.97 5.62 1.10
N LYS A 33 -3.70 6.02 -0.15
CA LYS A 33 -3.45 7.41 -0.52
C LYS A 33 -4.20 7.74 -1.80
N VAL A 34 -4.62 9.00 -1.90
CA VAL A 34 -5.24 9.54 -3.10
C VAL A 34 -4.38 10.70 -3.58
N THR A 35 -4.12 10.80 -4.88
CA THR A 35 -3.38 11.93 -5.44
C THR A 35 -4.00 12.41 -6.75
N LYS A 36 -3.96 13.72 -6.97
CA LYS A 36 -4.36 14.36 -8.23
C LYS A 36 -3.17 14.60 -9.15
N SER A 37 -1.95 14.47 -8.62
CA SER A 37 -0.70 14.71 -9.34
C SER A 37 0.12 13.43 -9.41
N ASN A 38 1.37 13.56 -9.86
CA ASN A 38 2.29 12.43 -9.84
C ASN A 38 2.99 12.26 -8.48
N LYS A 39 2.79 13.18 -7.55
CA LYS A 39 3.46 13.13 -6.25
C LYS A 39 2.69 12.27 -5.28
N VAL A 40 3.42 11.47 -4.52
CA VAL A 40 2.87 10.67 -3.42
C VAL A 40 3.43 11.23 -2.12
N ARG A 41 2.53 11.66 -1.23
CA ARG A 41 2.91 12.27 0.05
C ARG A 41 2.67 11.30 1.18
N LEU A 42 3.76 10.84 1.76
CA LEU A 42 3.76 10.05 2.99
C LEU A 42 4.47 10.84 4.08
N SER A 43 3.96 10.76 5.30
CA SER A 43 4.64 11.38 6.43
C SER A 43 5.97 10.69 6.70
N PRO A 44 6.93 11.36 7.37
CA PRO A 44 8.18 10.69 7.76
C PRO A 44 7.95 9.43 8.60
N HIS A 45 6.90 9.41 9.43
CA HIS A 45 6.55 8.23 10.22
C HIS A 45 6.05 7.08 9.35
N GLN A 46 5.25 7.37 8.32
CA GLN A 46 4.77 6.35 7.38
C GLN A 46 5.92 5.77 6.56
N VAL A 47 6.84 6.61 6.11
CA VAL A 47 8.04 6.15 5.41
C VAL A 47 8.89 5.25 6.32
N ALA A 48 9.17 5.70 7.54
CA ALA A 48 9.97 4.94 8.49
C ALA A 48 9.33 3.59 8.84
N TRP A 49 8.02 3.57 9.03
CA TRP A 49 7.30 2.34 9.34
C TRP A 49 7.45 1.31 8.21
N HIS A 50 7.25 1.73 6.96
CA HIS A 50 7.38 0.82 5.81
C HIS A 50 8.82 0.38 5.56
N MET A 51 9.79 1.22 5.88
CA MET A 51 11.20 0.83 5.82
C MET A 51 11.55 -0.27 6.83
N ARG A 52 10.94 -0.22 8.00
CA ARG A 52 11.12 -1.27 9.04
C ARG A 52 10.29 -2.53 8.75
N HIS A 53 9.24 -2.41 7.95
CA HIS A 53 8.34 -3.52 7.64
C HIS A 53 8.18 -3.63 6.11
N PRO A 54 9.23 -4.08 5.40
CA PRO A 54 9.21 -4.05 3.93
C PRO A 54 8.41 -5.18 3.27
N TYR A 55 8.11 -6.24 4.02
CA TYR A 55 7.45 -7.43 3.45
C TYR A 55 5.99 -7.52 3.89
N ASN A 56 5.14 -7.92 2.95
CA ASN A 56 3.69 -8.03 3.16
C ASN A 56 3.08 -6.72 3.65
N THR A 57 3.65 -5.62 3.20
CA THR A 57 3.13 -4.27 3.43
C THR A 57 2.97 -3.60 2.09
N PHE A 58 1.87 -2.88 1.90
CA PHE A 58 1.54 -2.30 0.60
C PHE A 58 1.05 -0.87 0.75
N ILE A 59 1.27 -0.10 -0.30
CA ILE A 59 0.78 1.28 -0.41
C ILE A 59 -0.08 1.33 -1.67
N CYS A 60 -1.38 1.60 -1.47
CA CYS A 60 -2.35 1.65 -2.53
C CYS A 60 -2.67 3.09 -2.87
N ILE A 61 -2.36 3.49 -4.09
CA ILE A 61 -2.54 4.86 -4.55
C ILE A 61 -3.70 4.92 -5.55
N GLU A 62 -4.72 5.73 -5.24
CA GLU A 62 -5.73 6.10 -6.21
C GLU A 62 -5.27 7.36 -6.94
N ALA A 63 -4.92 7.20 -8.21
CA ALA A 63 -4.49 8.29 -9.07
C ALA A 63 -5.72 8.86 -9.79
N LEU A 64 -6.17 10.05 -9.37
CA LEU A 64 -7.43 10.63 -9.86
C LEU A 64 -7.34 11.13 -11.30
N GLY A 65 -6.17 11.60 -11.73
CA GLY A 65 -5.98 12.02 -13.12
C GLY A 65 -6.24 10.89 -14.11
N PRO A 66 -5.42 9.82 -14.07
CA PRO A 66 -5.64 8.63 -14.91
C PRO A 66 -6.85 7.80 -14.51
N ARG A 67 -7.41 8.02 -13.32
CA ARG A 67 -8.48 7.20 -12.74
C ARG A 67 -8.07 5.73 -12.64
N CYS A 68 -6.91 5.49 -12.07
CA CYS A 68 -6.42 4.14 -11.89
C CYS A 68 -5.88 3.94 -10.48
N LEU A 69 -5.78 2.68 -10.10
CA LEU A 69 -5.28 2.26 -8.81
C LEU A 69 -3.93 1.60 -9.01
N LYS A 70 -2.93 2.08 -8.27
CA LYS A 70 -1.56 1.56 -8.33
C LYS A 70 -1.16 1.02 -6.97
N LEU A 71 -0.68 -0.21 -6.95
CA LEU A 71 -0.26 -0.87 -5.72
C LEU A 71 1.26 -1.00 -5.71
N TYR A 72 1.86 -0.49 -4.64
CA TYR A 72 3.30 -0.57 -4.41
C TYR A 72 3.58 -1.43 -3.19
N GLN A 73 4.73 -2.10 -3.19
CA GLN A 73 5.19 -2.83 -2.02
C GLN A 73 5.85 -1.88 -1.02
N GLY A 74 5.79 -2.22 0.27
CA GLY A 74 6.41 -1.40 1.31
C GLY A 74 7.90 -1.17 1.09
N GLU A 75 8.61 -2.15 0.53
CA GLU A 75 10.03 -2.01 0.21
C GLU A 75 10.32 -0.92 -0.83
N GLN A 76 9.32 -0.49 -1.61
CA GLN A 76 9.44 0.57 -2.60
C GLN A 76 9.18 1.97 -2.03
N VAL A 77 8.93 2.10 -0.73
CA VAL A 77 8.44 3.35 -0.14
C VAL A 77 9.35 4.54 -0.41
N ARG A 78 10.66 4.37 -0.34
CA ARG A 78 11.60 5.48 -0.55
C ARG A 78 11.61 5.94 -2.00
N GLU A 79 11.61 5.00 -2.93
CA GLU A 79 11.55 5.31 -4.35
C GLU A 79 10.21 5.94 -4.73
N LEU A 80 9.12 5.46 -4.13
CA LEU A 80 7.78 5.99 -4.35
C LEU A 80 7.70 7.47 -3.94
N VAL A 81 8.25 7.83 -2.80
CA VAL A 81 8.27 9.22 -2.34
C VAL A 81 9.16 10.08 -3.23
N ALA A 82 10.29 9.54 -3.69
CA ALA A 82 11.23 10.27 -4.54
C ALA A 82 10.71 10.46 -5.97
N CYS A 83 10.15 9.41 -6.57
CA CYS A 83 9.75 9.41 -7.98
C CYS A 83 8.26 9.63 -8.21
N GLY A 84 7.44 9.42 -7.19
CA GLY A 84 5.99 9.50 -7.33
C GLY A 84 5.45 8.41 -8.24
N LEU A 85 4.38 8.72 -8.96
CA LEU A 85 3.69 7.75 -9.82
C LEU A 85 4.49 7.38 -11.08
N GLU A 86 5.64 8.00 -11.31
CA GLU A 86 6.56 7.56 -12.37
C GLU A 86 7.23 6.25 -12.03
N LEU A 87 7.31 5.91 -10.73
CA LEU A 87 7.77 4.59 -10.32
C LEU A 87 6.76 3.53 -10.79
N GLU A 88 7.27 2.46 -11.39
CA GLU A 88 6.41 1.37 -11.84
C GLU A 88 5.78 0.66 -10.63
N PRO A 89 4.45 0.51 -10.62
CA PRO A 89 3.80 -0.19 -9.51
C PRO A 89 4.03 -1.69 -9.56
N TRP A 90 3.93 -2.32 -8.40
CA TRP A 90 3.94 -3.78 -8.30
C TRP A 90 2.72 -4.39 -9.01
N CYS A 91 1.59 -3.69 -8.94
CA CYS A 91 0.37 -4.09 -9.63
C CYS A 91 -0.47 -2.87 -10.00
N LEU A 92 -1.19 -2.94 -11.12
CA LEU A 92 -2.01 -1.86 -11.64
C LEU A 92 -3.45 -2.32 -11.83
N GLY A 93 -4.40 -1.50 -11.37
CA GLY A 93 -5.83 -1.73 -11.53
C GLY A 93 -6.46 -2.49 -10.38
N LEU A 94 -7.76 -2.23 -10.14
CA LEU A 94 -8.47 -2.76 -8.97
C LEU A 94 -8.54 -4.28 -8.98
N ASP A 95 -8.93 -4.87 -10.11
CA ASP A 95 -9.11 -6.33 -10.18
C ASP A 95 -7.79 -7.07 -10.03
N ALA A 96 -6.75 -6.60 -10.72
CA ALA A 96 -5.42 -7.22 -10.65
C ALA A 96 -4.80 -7.07 -9.25
N CYS A 97 -4.95 -5.92 -8.63
CA CYS A 97 -4.44 -5.69 -7.27
C CYS A 97 -5.15 -6.58 -6.25
N GLY A 98 -6.47 -6.67 -6.36
CA GLY A 98 -7.26 -7.54 -5.48
C GLY A 98 -6.87 -9.00 -5.63
N LEU A 99 -6.68 -9.46 -6.86
CA LEU A 99 -6.27 -10.84 -7.12
C LEU A 99 -4.88 -11.15 -6.54
N LYS A 100 -3.91 -10.27 -6.76
CA LYS A 100 -2.55 -10.45 -6.23
C LYS A 100 -2.56 -10.50 -4.70
N LEU A 101 -3.28 -9.60 -4.04
CA LEU A 101 -3.36 -9.59 -2.58
C LEU A 101 -4.06 -10.85 -2.05
N SER A 102 -5.08 -11.33 -2.74
CA SER A 102 -5.80 -12.55 -2.33
C SER A 102 -4.94 -13.81 -2.45
N GLU A 103 -3.88 -13.76 -3.26
CA GLU A 103 -3.00 -14.90 -3.53
C GLU A 103 -1.66 -14.84 -2.79
N LEU A 104 -1.44 -13.84 -1.93
CA LEU A 104 -0.22 -13.79 -1.12
C LEU A 104 -0.11 -15.06 -0.27
N GLY A 105 1.06 -15.67 -0.28
CA GLY A 105 1.31 -16.89 0.47
C GLY A 105 0.82 -18.16 -0.23
N ALA A 106 0.30 -18.01 -1.42
CA ALA A 106 -0.15 -19.17 -2.20
C ALA A 106 1.01 -20.08 -2.63
#